data_23a53ee13928db83c09b7a61feb43dbc
#
_entry.id   23a53ee13928db83c09b7a61feb43dbc
#
_cell.length_a   1.000
_cell.length_b   1.000
_cell.length_c   1.000
_cell.angle_alpha   90.00
_cell.angle_beta   90.00
_cell.angle_gamma   90.00
#
_symmetry.space_group_name_H-M   'P 1'
#
loop_
_entity.id
_entity.type
_entity.pdbx_description
1 polymer ?
#
loop_
_entity_poly.entity_id
_entity_poly.type
_entity_poly.pdbx_seq_one_letter_code
_entity_poly.pdbx_strand_id
1 'polypeptide(L)'
;MIIKKNFEISLDKFINFALYDKLKGYYMQKDPFGGKGDYITAPNISRMFSEMLAIWILGFWENLGAPKKINLVELGAGNGEMMKIFLETFLFLRADCCLMGTT
;
A
#
# COMPACT_ATOMS: atom_id res chain seq x y z
N MET A 1 13.98 -20.63 15.55
CA MET A 1 13.10 -20.86 16.73
C MET A 1 12.87 -22.37 16.87
N ILE A 2 13.26 -22.95 17.98
CA ILE A 2 12.93 -24.34 18.28
C ILE A 2 11.61 -24.35 19.04
N ILE A 3 10.54 -24.80 18.42
CA ILE A 3 9.27 -25.01 19.11
C ILE A 3 9.42 -26.30 19.90
N LYS A 4 9.57 -26.18 21.21
CA LYS A 4 9.57 -27.35 22.09
C LYS A 4 8.20 -27.99 22.09
N LYS A 5 8.17 -29.32 21.98
CA LYS A 5 6.97 -30.14 22.15
C LYS A 5 6.32 -29.75 23.49
N ASN A 6 5.05 -29.34 23.50
CA ASN A 6 4.27 -28.89 24.65
C ASN A 6 4.43 -27.42 25.08
N PHE A 7 4.89 -26.55 24.19
CA PHE A 7 4.85 -25.11 24.44
C PHE A 7 3.60 -24.52 23.80
N GLU A 8 2.67 -24.05 24.60
CA GLU A 8 1.48 -23.35 24.14
C GLU A 8 1.70 -21.85 24.18
N ILE A 9 1.45 -21.18 23.10
CA ILE A 9 1.51 -19.73 22.96
C ILE A 9 0.26 -19.24 22.21
N SER A 10 -0.31 -18.12 22.61
CA SER A 10 -1.44 -17.53 21.90
C SER A 10 -1.02 -17.09 20.50
N LEU A 11 -1.97 -17.14 19.56
CA LEU A 11 -1.71 -16.82 18.15
C LEU A 11 -1.18 -15.40 17.95
N ASP A 12 -1.73 -14.43 18.65
CA ASP A 12 -1.30 -13.04 18.61
C ASP A 12 0.16 -12.86 19.04
N LYS A 13 0.57 -13.54 20.12
CA LYS A 13 1.96 -13.53 20.59
C LYS A 13 2.90 -14.23 19.63
N PHE A 14 2.47 -15.36 19.05
CA PHE A 14 3.25 -16.07 18.05
C PHE A 14 3.47 -15.21 16.80
N ILE A 15 2.43 -14.59 16.27
CA ILE A 15 2.53 -13.72 15.10
C ILE A 15 3.45 -12.54 15.40
N ASN A 16 3.28 -11.90 16.54
CA ASN A 16 4.10 -10.78 16.94
C ASN A 16 5.59 -11.15 17.01
N PHE A 17 5.91 -12.28 17.63
CA PHE A 17 7.27 -12.78 17.70
C PHE A 17 7.83 -13.14 16.31
N ALA A 18 7.08 -13.89 15.52
CA ALA A 18 7.54 -14.39 14.21
C ALA A 18 7.80 -13.24 13.21
N LEU A 19 7.00 -12.17 13.26
CA LEU A 19 7.08 -11.07 12.30
C LEU A 19 7.85 -9.86 12.80
N TYR A 20 7.73 -9.52 14.09
CA TYR A 20 8.17 -8.23 14.63
C TYR A 20 9.22 -8.31 15.74
N ASP A 21 9.70 -9.50 16.11
CA ASP A 21 10.80 -9.59 17.06
C ASP A 21 12.04 -8.84 16.52
N LYS A 22 12.65 -8.01 17.36
CA LYS A 22 13.74 -7.12 16.92
C LYS A 22 14.95 -7.85 16.32
N LEU A 23 15.22 -9.07 16.80
CA LEU A 23 16.39 -9.86 16.38
C LEU A 23 16.05 -10.94 15.36
N LYS A 24 14.87 -11.56 15.44
CA LYS A 24 14.49 -12.75 14.68
C LYS A 24 13.20 -12.58 13.87
N GLY A 25 12.47 -11.47 14.05
CA GLY A 25 11.21 -11.22 13.35
C GLY A 25 11.41 -11.07 11.86
N TYR A 26 10.54 -11.67 11.07
CA TYR A 26 10.63 -11.70 9.60
C TYR A 26 10.70 -10.30 9.00
N TYR A 27 9.81 -9.38 9.43
CA TYR A 27 9.78 -8.01 8.92
C TYR A 27 10.91 -7.11 9.45
N MET A 28 11.62 -7.55 10.48
CA MET A 28 12.72 -6.79 11.06
C MET A 28 14.08 -7.16 10.46
N GLN A 29 14.19 -8.27 9.78
CA GLN A 29 15.44 -8.74 9.17
C GLN A 29 15.60 -8.29 7.72
N LYS A 30 14.51 -8.16 6.98
CA LYS A 30 14.52 -7.78 5.56
C LYS A 30 13.21 -7.13 5.16
N ASP A 31 13.24 -6.36 4.08
CA ASP A 31 12.03 -5.90 3.42
C ASP A 31 11.40 -7.07 2.63
N PRO A 32 10.17 -7.50 2.97
CA PRO A 32 9.49 -8.59 2.28
C PRO A 32 8.93 -8.21 0.91
N PHE A 33 8.93 -6.91 0.58
CA PHE A 33 8.31 -6.37 -0.62
C PHE A 33 9.35 -6.02 -1.70
N GLY A 34 8.91 -5.98 -2.97
CA GLY A 34 9.75 -5.65 -4.10
C GLY A 34 10.58 -6.82 -4.62
N GLY A 35 11.52 -6.53 -5.54
CA GLY A 35 12.29 -7.56 -6.26
C GLY A 35 13.29 -8.34 -5.41
N LYS A 36 13.63 -7.87 -4.22
CA LYS A 36 14.54 -8.52 -3.28
C LYS A 36 13.84 -9.17 -2.08
N GLY A 37 12.53 -8.91 -1.91
CA GLY A 37 11.72 -9.49 -0.85
C GLY A 37 11.05 -10.78 -1.27
N ASP A 38 10.34 -11.43 -0.33
CA ASP A 38 9.60 -12.66 -0.58
C ASP A 38 8.24 -12.39 -1.25
N TYR A 39 7.77 -11.15 -1.23
CA TYR A 39 6.47 -10.74 -1.78
C TYR A 39 6.62 -9.74 -2.90
N ILE A 40 5.93 -10.01 -4.00
CA ILE A 40 5.71 -9.06 -5.08
C ILE A 40 4.21 -8.77 -5.12
N THR A 41 3.84 -7.51 -4.88
CA THR A 41 2.46 -7.07 -4.91
C THR A 41 2.08 -6.53 -6.29
N ALA A 42 0.78 -6.46 -6.59
CA ALA A 42 0.29 -5.97 -7.88
C ALA A 42 0.83 -4.58 -8.26
N PRO A 43 0.91 -3.58 -7.35
CA PRO A 43 1.52 -2.28 -7.65
C PRO A 43 3.01 -2.36 -8.03
N ASN A 44 3.75 -3.33 -7.49
CA ASN A 44 5.17 -3.55 -7.82
C ASN A 44 5.38 -4.29 -9.13
N ILE A 45 4.38 -5.04 -9.61
CA ILE A 45 4.43 -5.75 -10.88
C ILE A 45 4.02 -4.81 -12.02
N SER A 46 2.95 -4.04 -11.83
CA SER A 46 2.36 -3.22 -12.88
C SER A 46 1.93 -1.86 -12.34
N ARG A 47 2.58 -0.83 -12.86
CA ARG A 47 2.17 0.56 -12.65
C ARG A 47 0.71 0.80 -13.08
N MET A 48 0.30 0.17 -14.18
CA MET A 48 -1.05 0.30 -14.73
C MET A 48 -2.13 -0.11 -13.71
N PHE A 49 -1.88 -1.12 -12.88
CA PHE A 49 -2.79 -1.52 -11.80
C PHE A 49 -3.10 -0.34 -10.88
N SER A 50 -2.08 0.37 -10.41
CA SER A 50 -2.23 1.51 -9.52
C SER A 50 -2.86 2.71 -10.22
N GLU A 51 -2.52 2.96 -11.48
CA GLU A 51 -3.12 4.03 -12.29
C GLU A 51 -4.62 3.80 -12.52
N MET A 52 -5.03 2.57 -12.78
CA MET A 52 -6.44 2.20 -12.92
C MET A 52 -7.23 2.42 -11.62
N LEU A 53 -6.65 2.03 -10.48
CA LEU A 53 -7.25 2.31 -9.18
C LEU A 53 -7.34 3.82 -8.88
N ALA A 54 -6.31 4.59 -9.26
CA ALA A 54 -6.33 6.04 -9.09
C ALA A 54 -7.48 6.69 -9.86
N ILE A 55 -7.71 6.27 -11.10
CA ILE A 55 -8.83 6.75 -11.92
C ILE A 55 -10.17 6.37 -11.30
N TRP A 56 -10.29 5.15 -10.79
CA TRP A 56 -11.49 4.71 -10.09
C TRP A 56 -11.76 5.55 -8.84
N ILE A 57 -10.74 5.87 -8.05
CA ILE A 57 -10.85 6.74 -6.87
C ILE A 57 -11.33 8.14 -7.26
N LEU A 58 -10.83 8.70 -8.35
CA LEU A 58 -11.28 10.00 -8.85
C LEU A 58 -12.76 9.98 -9.25
N GLY A 59 -13.20 8.95 -9.97
CA GLY A 59 -14.62 8.77 -10.30
C GLY A 59 -15.49 8.65 -9.05
N PHE A 60 -15.01 7.95 -8.03
CA PHE A 60 -15.71 7.84 -6.76
C PHE A 60 -15.78 9.19 -6.03
N TRP A 61 -14.68 9.93 -6.02
CA TRP A 61 -14.64 11.30 -5.45
C TRP A 61 -15.63 12.25 -6.13
N GLU A 62 -15.73 12.20 -7.45
CA GLU A 62 -16.73 12.98 -8.21
C GLU A 62 -18.16 12.61 -7.79
N ASN A 63 -18.45 11.32 -7.64
CA ASN A 63 -19.76 10.84 -7.19
C ASN A 63 -20.11 11.29 -5.76
N LEU A 64 -19.13 11.59 -4.93
CA LEU A 64 -19.31 12.16 -3.61
C LEU A 64 -19.56 13.67 -3.63
N GLY A 65 -19.65 14.27 -4.80
CA GLY A 65 -19.86 15.73 -4.96
C GLY A 65 -18.56 16.52 -4.99
N ALA A 66 -17.43 15.88 -5.31
CA ALA A 66 -16.12 16.50 -5.43
C ALA A 66 -15.73 17.37 -4.22
N PRO A 67 -15.72 16.84 -3.00
CA PRO A 67 -15.41 17.62 -1.80
C PRO A 67 -13.99 18.19 -1.89
N LYS A 68 -13.78 19.38 -1.33
CA LYS A 68 -12.49 20.09 -1.37
C LYS A 68 -11.38 19.36 -0.63
N LYS A 69 -11.75 18.57 0.36
CA LYS A 69 -10.81 17.78 1.17
C LYS A 69 -11.32 16.35 1.31
N ILE A 70 -10.46 15.41 1.04
CA ILE A 70 -10.67 13.99 1.33
C ILE A 70 -9.42 13.43 2.01
N ASN A 71 -9.59 12.41 2.82
CA ASN A 71 -8.50 11.63 3.36
C ASN A 71 -8.46 10.30 2.63
N LEU A 72 -7.37 10.04 1.92
CA LEU A 72 -7.11 8.75 1.32
C LEU A 72 -6.16 7.97 2.22
N VAL A 73 -6.61 6.81 2.68
CA VAL A 73 -5.85 5.97 3.61
C VAL A 73 -5.62 4.61 2.98
N GLU A 74 -4.38 4.20 2.92
CA GLU A 74 -3.97 2.88 2.49
C GLU A 74 -3.55 2.04 3.69
N LEU A 75 -4.22 0.93 3.92
CA LEU A 75 -3.84 -0.02 4.96
C LEU A 75 -2.81 -1.00 4.40
N GLY A 76 -1.71 -1.19 5.13
CA GLY A 76 -0.65 -2.10 4.69
C GLY A 76 0.11 -1.60 3.46
N ALA A 77 0.52 -0.34 3.47
CA ALA A 77 1.14 0.33 2.32
C ALA A 77 2.43 -0.32 1.78
N GLY A 78 3.06 -1.19 2.56
CA GLY A 78 4.33 -1.81 2.16
C GLY A 78 5.42 -0.78 1.94
N ASN A 79 5.97 -0.72 0.72
CA ASN A 79 6.97 0.27 0.33
C ASN A 79 6.36 1.61 -0.15
N GLY A 80 5.04 1.75 -0.14
CA GLY A 80 4.34 2.97 -0.54
C GLY A 80 4.25 3.21 -2.04
N GLU A 81 4.58 2.24 -2.87
CA GLU A 81 4.60 2.39 -4.35
C GLU A 81 3.22 2.72 -4.92
N MET A 82 2.17 2.08 -4.42
CA MET A 82 0.81 2.34 -4.90
C MET A 82 0.37 3.77 -4.61
N MET A 83 0.58 4.27 -3.39
CA MET A 83 0.24 5.64 -3.01
C MET A 83 1.04 6.67 -3.82
N LYS A 84 2.32 6.40 -4.07
CA LYS A 84 3.16 7.24 -4.92
C LYS A 84 2.56 7.39 -6.32
N ILE A 85 2.17 6.28 -6.94
CA ILE A 85 1.56 6.27 -8.28
C ILE A 85 0.21 7.00 -8.26
N PHE A 86 -0.60 6.85 -7.21
CA PHE A 86 -1.85 7.60 -7.05
C PHE A 86 -1.61 9.11 -7.09
N LEU A 87 -0.66 9.59 -6.31
CA LEU A 87 -0.34 11.02 -6.27
C LEU A 87 0.17 11.54 -7.62
N GLU A 88 1.02 10.80 -8.28
CA GLU A 88 1.50 11.14 -9.63
C GLU A 88 0.35 11.20 -10.64
N THR A 89 -0.54 10.22 -10.61
CA THR A 89 -1.70 10.14 -11.51
C THR A 89 -2.67 11.31 -11.26
N PHE A 90 -2.95 11.64 -10.00
CA PHE A 90 -3.83 12.76 -9.65
C PHE A 90 -3.26 14.10 -10.10
N LEU A 91 -1.96 14.32 -9.94
CA LEU A 91 -1.29 15.53 -10.40
C LEU A 91 -1.34 15.66 -11.92
N PHE A 92 -1.11 14.58 -12.64
CA PHE A 92 -1.17 14.54 -14.10
C PHE A 92 -2.59 14.92 -14.60
N LEU A 93 -3.63 14.26 -14.09
CA LEU A 93 -5.01 14.52 -14.48
C LEU A 93 -5.47 15.93 -14.13
N ARG A 94 -5.02 16.48 -13.00
CA ARG A 94 -5.29 17.86 -12.61
C ARG A 94 -4.64 18.88 -13.55
N ALA A 95 -3.41 18.60 -13.99
CA ALA A 95 -2.72 19.46 -14.95
C ALA A 95 -3.46 19.50 -16.29
N ASP A 96 -3.95 18.36 -16.78
CA ASP A 96 -4.74 18.29 -18.02
C ASP A 96 -6.06 19.08 -17.91
N CYS A 97 -6.75 19.00 -16.78
CA CYS A 97 -7.95 19.79 -16.53
C CYS A 97 -7.68 21.31 -16.57
N CYS A 98 -6.52 21.74 -16.06
CA CYS A 98 -6.12 23.14 -16.15
C CYS A 98 -5.81 23.60 -17.57
N LEU A 99 -5.24 22.71 -18.40
CA LEU A 99 -4.93 22.99 -19.80
C LEU A 99 -6.18 23.05 -20.70
N MET A 100 -7.24 22.35 -20.32
CA MET A 100 -8.51 22.36 -21.06
C MET A 100 -9.43 23.54 -20.70
N GLY A 101 -9.01 24.43 -19.85
CA GLY A 101 -9.77 25.64 -19.49
C GLY A 101 -11.10 25.40 -18.80
N THR A 102 -11.32 24.22 -18.26
CA THR A 102 -12.46 23.93 -17.39
C THR A 102 -12.14 24.39 -15.98
N THR A 103 -12.73 25.48 -15.63
CA THR A 103 -12.72 26.01 -14.26
C THR A 103 -13.34 25.03 -13.27
#